data_e209058556906cd5be21ec2051647e0e
#
_entry.id   e209058556906cd5be21ec2051647e0e
#
_cell.length_a   1.000
_cell.length_b   1.000
_cell.length_c   1.000
_cell.angle_alpha   90.00
_cell.angle_beta   90.00
_cell.angle_gamma   90.00
#
_symmetry.space_group_name_H-M   'P 1'
#
loop_
_entity.id
_entity.type
_entity.pdbx_description
1 polymer ?
#
loop_
_entity_poly.entity_id
_entity_poly.type
_entity_poly.pdbx_seq_one_letter_code
_entity_poly.pdbx_strand_id
1 'polypeptide(L)' 'NQYYLIIKKDDEFVYLVNGTTKPLTKPKKKNRKHIQIIKHISDEITGLFDGEPTDITIRKAIKIIEKQ' A
#
# COMPACT_ATOMS: atom_id res chain seq x y z
N ASN A 1 -11.82 -5.59 -7.16
CA ASN A 1 -10.67 -4.67 -7.17
C ASN A 1 -9.80 -4.90 -5.95
N GLN A 2 -8.50 -5.02 -6.20
CA GLN A 2 -7.53 -5.19 -5.13
C GLN A 2 -6.73 -3.90 -4.95
N TYR A 3 -6.54 -3.52 -3.71
CA TYR A 3 -5.76 -2.34 -3.37
C TYR A 3 -4.46 -2.76 -2.71
N TYR A 4 -3.42 -1.98 -2.98
CA TYR A 4 -2.10 -2.19 -2.42
C TYR A 4 -1.52 -0.86 -1.96
N LEU A 5 -0.58 -0.92 -1.02
CA LEU A 5 0.21 0.25 -0.64
C LEU A 5 1.57 0.17 -1.32
N ILE A 6 2.05 1.30 -1.79
CA ILE A 6 3.39 1.39 -2.37
C ILE A 6 4.36 1.71 -1.24
N ILE A 7 5.29 0.80 -0.98
CA ILE A 7 6.29 0.98 0.09
C ILE A 7 7.63 1.45 -0.43
N LYS A 8 7.86 1.28 -1.74
CA LYS A 8 9.11 1.68 -2.37
C LYS A 8 8.86 1.89 -3.85
N LYS A 9 9.55 2.84 -4.44
CA LYS A 9 9.49 3.05 -5.88
C LYS A 9 10.87 3.40 -6.42
N ASP A 10 11.12 3.02 -7.67
CA ASP A 10 12.27 3.46 -8.43
C ASP A 10 11.80 4.00 -9.78
N ASP A 11 12.73 4.16 -10.73
CA ASP A 11 12.40 4.78 -12.02
C ASP A 11 11.41 3.97 -12.84
N GLU A 12 11.42 2.64 -12.71
CA GLU A 12 10.60 1.77 -13.54
C GLU A 12 9.57 0.98 -12.74
N PHE A 13 9.85 0.68 -11.48
CA PHE A 13 9.06 -0.26 -10.70
C PHE A 13 8.56 0.33 -9.41
N VAL A 14 7.48 -0.24 -8.92
CA VAL A 14 6.98 0.00 -7.57
C VAL A 14 6.88 -1.31 -6.82
N TYR A 15 6.96 -1.24 -5.51
CA TYR A 15 6.86 -2.41 -4.64
C TYR A 15 5.60 -2.28 -3.80
N LEU A 16 4.72 -3.25 -3.95
CA LEU A 16 3.36 -3.21 -3.43
C LEU A 16 3.16 -4.23 -2.33
N VAL A 17 2.42 -3.85 -1.30
CA VAL A 17 2.04 -4.76 -0.22
C VAL A 17 0.56 -4.60 0.10
N ASN A 18 -0.06 -5.64 0.62
CA ASN A 18 -1.44 -5.57 1.11
C ASN A 18 -1.60 -6.16 2.52
N GLY A 19 -0.51 -6.64 3.13
CA GLY A 19 -0.54 -7.17 4.48
C GLY A 19 -1.10 -8.58 4.61
N THR A 20 -1.50 -9.21 3.52
CA THR A 20 -2.03 -10.57 3.52
C THR A 20 -1.27 -11.44 2.53
N THR A 21 -1.71 -11.52 1.28
CA THR A 21 -1.02 -12.31 0.26
C THR A 21 0.32 -11.69 -0.16
N LYS A 22 0.46 -10.38 0.02
CA LYS A 22 1.70 -9.66 -0.27
C LYS A 22 2.17 -8.93 0.99
N PRO A 23 2.82 -9.66 1.91
CA PRO A 23 3.30 -9.05 3.15
C PRO A 23 4.54 -8.20 2.94
N LEU A 24 4.92 -7.46 3.96
CA LEU A 24 6.12 -6.61 3.92
C LEU A 24 7.39 -7.38 3.61
N THR A 25 7.44 -8.66 4.01
CA THR A 25 8.60 -9.51 3.76
C THR A 25 8.73 -9.96 2.31
N LYS A 26 7.64 -9.89 1.54
CA LYS A 26 7.61 -10.28 0.14
C LYS A 26 6.75 -9.34 -0.67
N PRO A 27 7.18 -8.09 -0.88
CA PRO A 27 6.40 -7.15 -1.68
C PRO A 27 6.31 -7.62 -3.13
N LYS A 28 5.24 -7.21 -3.80
CA LYS A 28 5.08 -7.47 -5.22
C LYS A 28 5.74 -6.36 -6.02
N LYS A 29 6.66 -6.73 -6.90
CA LYS A 29 7.30 -5.79 -7.82
C LYS A 29 6.44 -5.65 -9.06
N LYS A 30 6.12 -4.43 -9.45
CA LYS A 30 5.30 -4.19 -10.62
C LYS A 30 5.77 -2.93 -11.36
N ASN A 31 5.64 -2.95 -12.68
CA ASN A 31 6.02 -1.82 -13.50
C ASN A 31 5.06 -0.65 -13.25
N ARG A 32 5.61 0.54 -13.08
CA ARG A 32 4.82 1.76 -12.79
C ARG A 32 3.76 2.05 -13.85
N LYS A 33 4.02 1.67 -15.08
CA LYS A 33 3.09 1.90 -16.19
C LYS A 33 1.81 1.09 -16.08
N HIS A 34 1.81 0.04 -15.27
CA HIS A 34 0.68 -0.87 -15.17
C HIS A 34 -0.14 -0.67 -13.89
N ILE A 35 0.09 0.42 -13.16
CA ILE A 35 -0.65 0.69 -11.94
C ILE A 35 -1.38 2.02 -12.03
N GLN A 36 -2.48 2.10 -11.29
CA GLN A 36 -3.22 3.35 -11.10
C GLN A 36 -3.01 3.82 -9.67
N ILE A 37 -2.47 5.02 -9.53
CA ILE A 37 -2.17 5.57 -8.22
C ILE A 37 -3.35 6.39 -7.71
N ILE A 38 -3.80 6.07 -6.49
CA ILE A 38 -4.80 6.86 -5.79
C ILE A 38 -4.05 7.92 -4.99
N LYS A 39 -4.25 9.18 -5.32
CA LYS A 39 -3.48 10.27 -4.73
C LYS A 39 -4.08 10.84 -3.46
N HIS A 40 -5.36 10.58 -3.21
CA HIS A 40 -6.02 11.10 -2.02
C HIS A 40 -5.85 10.11 -0.86
N ILE A 41 -5.20 10.58 0.20
CA ILE A 41 -4.99 9.78 1.41
C ILE A 41 -5.62 10.56 2.57
N SER A 42 -6.55 9.91 3.28
CA SER A 42 -7.21 10.54 4.41
C SER A 42 -6.28 10.64 5.62
N ASP A 43 -6.60 11.57 6.53
CA ASP A 43 -5.84 11.72 7.76
C ASP A 43 -5.87 10.45 8.62
N GLU A 44 -6.96 9.71 8.54
CA GLU A 44 -7.11 8.45 9.25
C GLU A 44 -6.04 7.44 8.81
N ILE A 45 -5.80 7.35 7.51
CA ILE A 45 -4.77 6.46 6.98
C ILE A 45 -3.39 6.94 7.37
N THR A 46 -3.14 8.24 7.25
CA THR A 46 -1.85 8.83 7.62
C THR A 46 -1.52 8.54 9.09
N GLY A 47 -2.51 8.63 9.97
CA GLY A 47 -2.33 8.37 11.38
C GLY A 47 -1.92 6.94 11.71
N LEU A 48 -2.28 5.98 10.86
CA LEU A 48 -1.90 4.59 11.07
C LEU A 48 -0.39 4.35 10.91
N PHE A 49 0.30 5.24 10.21
CA PHE A 49 1.71 5.09 9.88
C PHE A 49 2.59 6.05 10.67
N ASP A 50 2.22 6.31 11.92
CA ASP A 50 2.97 7.17 12.81
C ASP A 50 4.29 6.53 13.28
N GLY A 51 4.47 5.25 13.02
CA GLY A 51 5.72 4.53 13.23
C GLY A 51 6.05 3.72 11.98
N GLU A 52 6.86 2.68 12.14
CA GLU A 52 7.14 1.78 11.02
C GLU A 52 5.89 1.01 10.63
N PRO A 53 5.63 0.84 9.32
CA PRO A 53 4.46 0.08 8.88
C PRO A 53 4.61 -1.40 9.25
N THR A 54 3.48 -2.00 9.62
CA THR A 54 3.38 -3.44 9.85
C THR A 54 2.30 -4.00 8.93
N ASP A 55 2.27 -5.31 8.77
CA ASP A 55 1.21 -5.94 7.97
C ASP A 55 -0.17 -5.62 8.54
N ILE A 56 -0.27 -5.50 9.85
CA ILE A 56 -1.54 -5.16 10.52
C ILE A 56 -2.00 -3.75 10.13
N THR A 57 -1.10 -2.76 10.20
CA THR A 57 -1.46 -1.39 9.84
C THR A 57 -1.75 -1.26 8.35
N ILE A 58 -1.04 -2.02 7.52
CA ILE A 58 -1.29 -2.04 6.08
C ILE A 58 -2.68 -2.58 5.79
N ARG A 59 -3.08 -3.68 6.43
CA ARG A 59 -4.43 -4.24 6.26
C ARG A 59 -5.51 -3.24 6.69
N LYS A 60 -5.29 -2.53 7.80
CA LYS A 60 -6.24 -1.51 8.26
C LYS A 60 -6.38 -0.37 7.27
N ALA A 61 -5.26 0.09 6.72
CA ALA A 61 -5.27 1.17 5.73
C ALA A 61 -6.04 0.74 4.48
N ILE A 62 -5.82 -0.47 4.01
CA ILE A 62 -6.50 -0.97 2.82
C ILE A 62 -8.01 -1.08 3.04
N LYS A 63 -8.43 -1.53 4.23
CA LYS A 63 -9.86 -1.57 4.55
C LYS A 63 -10.50 -0.18 4.53
N ILE A 64 -9.79 0.83 4.98
CA ILE A 64 -10.28 2.21 4.93
C ILE A 64 -10.43 2.66 3.48
N ILE A 65 -9.44 2.37 2.64
CA ILE A 65 -9.48 2.70 1.22
C ILE A 65 -10.66 2.00 0.52
N GLU A 66 -10.89 0.75 0.83
CA GLU A 66 -11.98 -0.01 0.23
C GLU A 66 -13.37 0.55 0.55
N LYS A 67 -13.49 1.24 1.67
CA LYS A 67 -14.76 1.83 2.12
C LYS A 67 -15.02 3.24 1.58
N GLN A 68 -14.04 3.84 0.95
CA GLN A 68 -14.17 5.19 0.42
C GLN A 68 -14.92 5.23 -0.90
#